data_02de200609409aa3e155226c033885d2
#
_entry.id   02de200609409aa3e155226c033885d2
#
_cell.length_a   1.000
_cell.length_b   1.000
_cell.length_c   1.000
_cell.angle_alpha   90.00
_cell.angle_beta   90.00
_cell.angle_gamma   90.00
#
_symmetry.space_group_name_H-M   'P 1'
#
loop_
_entity.id
_entity.type
_entity.pdbx_description
1 polymer ?
#
loop_
_entity_poly.entity_id
_entity_poly.type
_entity_poly.pdbx_seq_one_letter_code
_entity_poly.pdbx_strand_id
1 'polypeptide(L)'
;MGIRASPCAGGGQQAPILAAAGARVTLFDASAGQLDKDRQVAARDRLELACVQGDMRDLSTFADASFDLVFNPISNLYVDDVLPVWRECARVLRPGGKLLASFYNPALFIEDRSPELAEQGLIRPRHRLPYSDLESLSAEALAAKREKGEALVFGHSLTQQIAGQLTAGLLLQDFYEDWQPHPRFVIDRFMPTFLATCALKPRSAAG
;
A
#
# COMPACT_ATOMS: atom_id res chain seq x y z
N MET A 1 -17.11 20.93 -7.68
CA MET A 1 -16.30 19.91 -8.41
C MET A 1 -15.62 19.06 -7.35
N GLY A 2 -16.11 17.84 -7.10
CA GLY A 2 -15.61 17.02 -5.98
C GLY A 2 -14.32 16.27 -6.38
N ILE A 3 -13.41 16.10 -5.42
CA ILE A 3 -12.17 15.30 -5.60
C ILE A 3 -12.55 13.85 -5.87
N ARG A 4 -12.01 13.26 -6.94
CA ARG A 4 -12.11 11.83 -7.21
C ARG A 4 -10.90 11.13 -6.60
N ALA A 5 -11.13 10.30 -5.60
CA ALA A 5 -10.09 9.55 -4.92
C ALA A 5 -10.26 8.04 -5.17
N SER A 6 -9.14 7.35 -5.42
CA SER A 6 -9.11 5.89 -5.44
C SER A 6 -8.16 5.43 -4.33
N PRO A 7 -8.66 5.01 -3.16
CA PRO A 7 -7.85 4.30 -2.19
C PRO A 7 -7.79 2.80 -2.50
N CYS A 8 -6.65 2.18 -2.27
CA CYS A 8 -6.61 0.74 -2.02
C CYS A 8 -7.24 0.46 -0.65
N ALA A 9 -8.01 -0.62 -0.52
CA ALA A 9 -8.83 -0.83 0.67
C ALA A 9 -8.03 -0.92 1.97
N GLY A 10 -8.54 -0.28 2.98
CA GLY A 10 -8.03 -0.32 4.35
C GLY A 10 -8.99 -0.98 5.35
N GLY A 11 -9.95 -1.79 4.86
CA GLY A 11 -10.86 -2.52 5.74
C GLY A 11 -11.82 -1.65 6.55
N GLY A 12 -12.47 -0.67 5.92
CA GLY A 12 -13.51 0.14 6.55
C GLY A 12 -13.00 1.40 7.27
N GLN A 13 -11.77 1.83 7.03
CA GLN A 13 -11.18 2.97 7.73
C GLN A 13 -11.01 4.20 6.84
N GLN A 14 -10.13 4.16 5.85
CA GLN A 14 -9.71 5.36 5.10
C GLN A 14 -10.76 5.84 4.09
N ALA A 15 -11.36 4.92 3.33
CA ALA A 15 -12.32 5.26 2.29
C ALA A 15 -13.56 5.98 2.84
N PRO A 16 -14.19 5.53 3.94
CA PRO A 16 -15.28 6.25 4.57
C PRO A 16 -14.90 7.64 5.06
N ILE A 17 -13.68 7.84 5.58
CA ILE A 17 -13.20 9.17 6.02
C ILE A 17 -13.09 10.12 4.82
N LEU A 18 -12.54 9.67 3.70
CA LEU A 18 -12.44 10.49 2.49
C LEU A 18 -13.82 10.83 1.92
N ALA A 19 -14.77 9.89 1.95
CA ALA A 19 -16.14 10.12 1.51
C ALA A 19 -16.86 11.13 2.43
N ALA A 20 -16.70 10.99 3.74
CA ALA A 20 -17.26 11.95 4.72
C ALA A 20 -16.68 13.36 4.55
N ALA A 21 -15.42 13.47 4.08
CA ALA A 21 -14.79 14.73 3.72
C ALA A 21 -15.26 15.30 2.36
N GLY A 22 -16.23 14.65 1.70
CA GLY A 22 -16.84 15.11 0.44
C GLY A 22 -16.13 14.64 -0.84
N ALA A 23 -15.20 13.70 -0.76
CA ALA A 23 -14.61 13.10 -1.94
C ALA A 23 -15.54 12.06 -2.58
N ARG A 24 -15.53 11.95 -3.91
CA ARG A 24 -16.12 10.81 -4.62
C ARG A 24 -15.11 9.67 -4.62
N VAL A 25 -15.36 8.66 -3.78
CA VAL A 25 -14.40 7.59 -3.51
C VAL A 25 -14.73 6.34 -4.31
N THR A 26 -13.73 5.81 -4.99
CA THR A 26 -13.75 4.46 -5.59
C THR A 26 -12.73 3.60 -4.88
N LEU A 27 -13.19 2.64 -4.11
CA LEU A 27 -12.37 1.68 -3.40
C LEU A 27 -12.02 0.51 -4.33
N PHE A 28 -10.74 0.14 -4.39
CA PHE A 28 -10.26 -0.94 -5.23
C PHE A 28 -9.40 -1.91 -4.40
N ASP A 29 -9.77 -3.18 -4.34
CA ASP A 29 -9.05 -4.20 -3.57
C ASP A 29 -9.24 -5.59 -4.17
N ALA A 30 -8.24 -6.45 -4.01
CA ALA A 30 -8.32 -7.85 -4.42
C ALA A 30 -9.24 -8.68 -3.50
N SER A 31 -9.41 -8.26 -2.24
CA SER A 31 -10.18 -8.98 -1.23
C SER A 31 -11.65 -8.54 -1.20
N ALA A 32 -12.56 -9.42 -1.62
CA ALA A 32 -13.99 -9.20 -1.49
C ALA A 32 -14.40 -8.93 -0.02
N GLY A 33 -13.77 -9.63 0.94
CA GLY A 33 -14.06 -9.45 2.36
C GLY A 33 -13.65 -8.07 2.91
N GLN A 34 -12.60 -7.45 2.36
CA GLN A 34 -12.25 -6.08 2.73
C GLN A 34 -13.26 -5.09 2.14
N LEU A 35 -13.63 -5.27 0.87
CA LEU A 35 -14.65 -4.45 0.22
C LEU A 35 -16.00 -4.53 0.93
N ASP A 36 -16.38 -5.70 1.45
CA ASP A 36 -17.63 -5.87 2.19
C ASP A 36 -17.62 -5.10 3.53
N LYS A 37 -16.51 -5.06 4.23
CA LYS A 37 -16.36 -4.23 5.43
C LYS A 37 -16.56 -2.74 5.12
N ASP A 38 -15.95 -2.26 4.04
CA ASP A 38 -16.11 -0.86 3.62
C ASP A 38 -17.56 -0.55 3.20
N ARG A 39 -18.24 -1.48 2.49
CA ARG A 39 -19.67 -1.36 2.16
C ARG A 39 -20.55 -1.27 3.42
N GLN A 40 -20.26 -2.09 4.43
CA GLN A 40 -21.01 -2.08 5.71
C GLN A 40 -20.84 -0.74 6.43
N VAL A 41 -19.61 -0.21 6.52
CA VAL A 41 -19.36 1.10 7.13
C VAL A 41 -20.04 2.22 6.33
N ALA A 42 -19.94 2.18 5.00
CA ALA A 42 -20.59 3.16 4.14
C ALA A 42 -22.11 3.16 4.31
N ALA A 43 -22.74 1.97 4.37
CA ALA A 43 -24.18 1.84 4.59
C ALA A 43 -24.59 2.36 5.98
N ARG A 44 -23.84 2.03 7.03
CA ARG A 44 -24.07 2.51 8.40
C ARG A 44 -24.04 4.04 8.48
N ASP A 45 -23.04 4.64 7.83
CA ASP A 45 -22.74 6.07 7.93
C ASP A 45 -23.39 6.88 6.78
N ARG A 46 -24.19 6.23 5.92
CA ARG A 46 -24.89 6.83 4.76
C ARG A 46 -23.93 7.53 3.79
N LEU A 47 -22.77 6.90 3.52
CA LEU A 47 -21.76 7.39 2.61
C LEU A 47 -21.87 6.69 1.25
N GLU A 48 -21.55 7.40 0.17
CA GLU A 48 -21.49 6.83 -1.16
C GLU A 48 -20.05 6.36 -1.46
N LEU A 49 -19.86 5.05 -1.62
CA LEU A 49 -18.60 4.44 -2.03
C LEU A 49 -18.84 3.52 -3.24
N ALA A 50 -18.03 3.70 -4.28
CA ALA A 50 -17.93 2.70 -5.34
C ALA A 50 -16.87 1.66 -4.92
N CYS A 51 -17.24 0.37 -4.91
CA CYS A 51 -16.32 -0.72 -4.56
C CYS A 51 -16.09 -1.61 -5.78
N VAL A 52 -14.85 -1.72 -6.22
CA VAL A 52 -14.42 -2.50 -7.38
C VAL A 52 -13.39 -3.52 -6.93
N GLN A 53 -13.60 -4.80 -7.26
CA GLN A 53 -12.63 -5.86 -6.96
C GLN A 53 -11.62 -5.99 -8.09
N GLY A 54 -10.33 -6.08 -7.75
CA GLY A 54 -9.26 -6.31 -8.71
C GLY A 54 -7.87 -6.26 -8.10
N ASP A 55 -6.87 -6.49 -8.93
CA ASP A 55 -5.46 -6.46 -8.57
C ASP A 55 -4.88 -5.05 -8.77
N MET A 56 -4.23 -4.49 -7.76
CA MET A 56 -3.65 -3.13 -7.84
C MET A 56 -2.57 -2.98 -8.92
N ARG A 57 -2.05 -4.09 -9.46
CA ARG A 57 -1.11 -4.10 -10.59
C ARG A 57 -1.78 -3.85 -11.94
N ASP A 58 -3.11 -3.93 -11.98
CA ASP A 58 -3.93 -3.74 -13.17
C ASP A 58 -5.16 -2.90 -12.84
N LEU A 59 -5.11 -1.61 -13.16
CA LEU A 59 -6.23 -0.68 -13.02
C LEU A 59 -6.93 -0.42 -14.36
N SER A 60 -6.84 -1.35 -15.33
CA SER A 60 -7.41 -1.20 -16.68
C SER A 60 -8.93 -0.94 -16.69
N THR A 61 -9.63 -1.31 -15.64
CA THR A 61 -11.04 -0.98 -15.42
C THR A 61 -11.30 0.53 -15.31
N PHE A 62 -10.26 1.32 -15.07
CA PHE A 62 -10.33 2.78 -14.97
C PHE A 62 -9.64 3.45 -16.16
N ALA A 63 -10.29 4.47 -16.71
CA ALA A 63 -9.71 5.27 -17.78
C ALA A 63 -8.48 6.06 -17.31
N ASP A 64 -7.61 6.41 -18.25
CA ASP A 64 -6.51 7.32 -18.02
C ASP A 64 -7.00 8.65 -17.46
N ALA A 65 -6.23 9.27 -16.60
CA ALA A 65 -6.51 10.59 -16.04
C ALA A 65 -7.90 10.73 -15.39
N SER A 66 -8.40 9.67 -14.73
CA SER A 66 -9.74 9.61 -14.12
C SER A 66 -9.79 10.05 -12.66
N PHE A 67 -8.64 10.12 -11.97
CA PHE A 67 -8.56 10.45 -10.55
C PHE A 67 -7.74 11.71 -10.25
N ASP A 68 -8.14 12.43 -9.23
CA ASP A 68 -7.42 13.58 -8.67
C ASP A 68 -6.39 13.13 -7.64
N LEU A 69 -6.72 12.04 -6.93
CA LEU A 69 -5.94 11.47 -5.85
C LEU A 69 -5.97 9.95 -5.94
N VAL A 70 -4.82 9.34 -5.85
CA VAL A 70 -4.67 7.92 -5.53
C VAL A 70 -4.08 7.81 -4.14
N PHE A 71 -4.71 7.02 -3.27
CA PHE A 71 -4.25 6.76 -1.91
C PHE A 71 -3.95 5.27 -1.76
N ASN A 72 -2.68 4.93 -1.56
CA ASN A 72 -2.19 3.55 -1.43
C ASN A 72 -1.56 3.35 -0.04
N PRO A 73 -2.36 3.07 1.01
CA PRO A 73 -1.86 2.89 2.37
C PRO A 73 -1.43 1.44 2.60
N ILE A 74 -0.13 1.20 2.78
CA ILE A 74 0.49 -0.07 3.25
C ILE A 74 -0.16 -1.34 2.66
N SER A 75 -0.45 -1.34 1.36
CA SER A 75 -1.07 -2.47 0.66
C SER A 75 -0.11 -3.16 -0.31
N ASN A 76 0.92 -2.47 -0.78
CA ASN A 76 1.84 -2.96 -1.79
C ASN A 76 2.73 -4.13 -1.34
N LEU A 77 2.78 -4.43 -0.05
CA LEU A 77 3.44 -5.63 0.47
C LEU A 77 2.74 -6.95 0.06
N TYR A 78 1.53 -6.87 -0.50
CA TYR A 78 0.77 -8.06 -0.94
C TYR A 78 0.93 -8.37 -2.43
N VAL A 79 1.76 -7.62 -3.15
CA VAL A 79 2.12 -7.90 -4.54
C VAL A 79 3.61 -8.22 -4.64
N ASP A 80 3.95 -9.14 -5.52
CA ASP A 80 5.33 -9.57 -5.77
C ASP A 80 6.16 -8.55 -6.56
N ASP A 81 5.50 -7.79 -7.45
CA ASP A 81 6.10 -6.68 -8.19
C ASP A 81 5.28 -5.39 -7.98
N VAL A 82 5.92 -4.38 -7.42
CA VAL A 82 5.29 -3.08 -7.14
C VAL A 82 5.42 -2.10 -8.31
N LEU A 83 6.28 -2.36 -9.29
CA LEU A 83 6.49 -1.42 -10.42
C LEU A 83 5.25 -1.26 -11.31
N PRO A 84 4.46 -2.31 -11.62
CA PRO A 84 3.17 -2.14 -12.29
C PRO A 84 2.21 -1.25 -11.49
N VAL A 85 2.18 -1.37 -10.15
CA VAL A 85 1.32 -0.54 -9.29
C VAL A 85 1.61 0.94 -9.50
N TRP A 86 2.88 1.32 -9.49
CA TRP A 86 3.25 2.73 -9.70
C TRP A 86 2.92 3.24 -11.10
N ARG A 87 3.10 2.40 -12.14
CA ARG A 87 2.70 2.75 -13.53
C ARG A 87 1.20 2.98 -13.64
N GLU A 88 0.39 2.09 -13.06
CA GLU A 88 -1.06 2.19 -13.09
C GLU A 88 -1.55 3.40 -12.27
N CYS A 89 -1.00 3.63 -11.08
CA CYS A 89 -1.29 4.85 -10.30
C CYS A 89 -1.00 6.12 -11.11
N ALA A 90 0.15 6.18 -11.78
CA ALA A 90 0.50 7.32 -12.63
C ALA A 90 -0.43 7.45 -13.83
N ARG A 91 -0.85 6.34 -14.46
CA ARG A 91 -1.77 6.33 -15.62
C ARG A 91 -3.12 6.91 -15.25
N VAL A 92 -3.73 6.40 -14.18
CA VAL A 92 -5.09 6.79 -13.77
C VAL A 92 -5.17 8.18 -13.14
N LEU A 93 -4.06 8.72 -12.63
CA LEU A 93 -4.00 10.10 -12.15
C LEU A 93 -4.08 11.08 -13.31
N ARG A 94 -4.88 12.14 -13.15
CA ARG A 94 -4.89 13.28 -14.08
C ARG A 94 -3.61 14.12 -13.93
N PRO A 95 -3.22 14.90 -14.92
CA PRO A 95 -2.17 15.89 -14.76
C PRO A 95 -2.46 16.85 -13.59
N GLY A 96 -1.51 17.00 -12.66
CA GLY A 96 -1.70 17.72 -11.40
C GLY A 96 -2.36 16.90 -10.29
N GLY A 97 -2.72 15.64 -10.54
CA GLY A 97 -3.18 14.71 -9.50
C GLY A 97 -2.03 14.18 -8.64
N LYS A 98 -2.35 13.66 -7.46
CA LYS A 98 -1.37 13.22 -6.47
C LYS A 98 -1.53 11.73 -6.13
N LEU A 99 -0.40 11.07 -5.93
CA LEU A 99 -0.30 9.78 -5.27
C LEU A 99 0.15 10.03 -3.82
N LEU A 100 -0.64 9.57 -2.87
CA LEU A 100 -0.22 9.41 -1.47
C LEU A 100 -0.01 7.92 -1.23
N ALA A 101 1.22 7.51 -1.00
CA ALA A 101 1.56 6.12 -0.75
C ALA A 101 2.28 5.98 0.58
N SER A 102 1.97 4.91 1.31
CA SER A 102 2.75 4.50 2.45
C SER A 102 3.12 3.02 2.36
N PHE A 103 4.27 2.68 2.86
CA PHE A 103 4.83 1.33 2.83
C PHE A 103 5.78 1.12 4.00
N TYR A 104 6.07 -0.13 4.31
CA TYR A 104 7.05 -0.44 5.33
C TYR A 104 8.47 -0.11 4.86
N ASN A 105 9.28 0.41 5.79
CA ASN A 105 10.72 0.48 5.61
C ASN A 105 11.23 -0.95 5.35
N PRO A 106 11.98 -1.20 4.25
CA PRO A 106 12.48 -2.53 3.93
C PRO A 106 13.27 -3.19 5.05
N ALA A 107 13.93 -2.42 5.90
CA ALA A 107 14.67 -2.94 7.05
C ALA A 107 13.80 -3.82 7.97
N LEU A 108 12.47 -3.61 7.99
CA LEU A 108 11.53 -4.46 8.73
C LEU A 108 11.58 -5.94 8.30
N PHE A 109 11.94 -6.20 7.06
CA PHE A 109 11.90 -7.55 6.48
C PHE A 109 13.20 -8.35 6.64
N ILE A 110 14.29 -7.74 7.15
CA ILE A 110 15.55 -8.46 7.36
C ILE A 110 15.54 -9.29 8.65
N GLU A 111 14.66 -8.97 9.59
CA GLU A 111 14.68 -9.48 10.97
C GLU A 111 14.22 -10.94 11.05
N ASP A 112 14.96 -11.72 11.83
CA ASP A 112 14.48 -13.01 12.34
C ASP A 112 13.47 -12.75 13.46
N ARG A 113 12.24 -13.12 13.23
CA ARG A 113 11.11 -12.88 14.13
C ARG A 113 10.82 -14.07 15.04
N SER A 114 11.85 -14.86 15.39
CA SER A 114 11.66 -15.95 16.35
C SER A 114 11.26 -15.40 17.73
N PRO A 115 10.33 -16.06 18.43
CA PRO A 115 9.85 -15.60 19.75
C PRO A 115 10.98 -15.38 20.75
N GLU A 116 11.98 -16.25 20.74
CA GLU A 116 13.12 -16.23 21.65
C GLU A 116 13.96 -14.95 21.52
N LEU A 117 14.15 -14.47 20.29
CA LEU A 117 14.86 -13.20 20.03
C LEU A 117 13.99 -12.00 20.42
N ALA A 118 12.69 -12.09 20.15
CA ALA A 118 11.75 -11.02 20.50
C ALA A 118 11.64 -10.83 22.00
N GLU A 119 11.59 -11.91 22.79
CA GLU A 119 11.59 -11.87 24.27
C GLU A 119 12.88 -11.25 24.83
N GLN A 120 14.02 -11.51 24.19
CA GLN A 120 15.31 -10.93 24.59
C GLN A 120 15.51 -9.50 24.06
N GLY A 121 14.61 -8.98 23.21
CA GLY A 121 14.75 -7.66 22.58
C GLY A 121 15.90 -7.59 21.59
N LEU A 122 16.28 -8.71 20.98
CA LEU A 122 17.41 -8.82 20.07
C LEU A 122 16.93 -8.82 18.62
N ILE A 123 17.65 -8.08 17.77
CA ILE A 123 17.48 -8.06 16.32
C ILE A 123 18.60 -8.89 15.68
N ARG A 124 18.22 -9.94 14.95
CA ARG A 124 19.14 -10.75 14.18
C ARG A 124 18.76 -10.71 12.70
N PRO A 125 19.61 -10.18 11.81
CA PRO A 125 19.35 -10.25 10.37
C PRO A 125 19.31 -11.71 9.90
N ARG A 126 18.28 -12.04 9.11
CA ARG A 126 18.08 -13.39 8.56
C ARG A 126 17.83 -13.37 7.06
N HIS A 127 17.08 -12.37 6.59
CA HIS A 127 16.63 -12.33 5.21
C HIS A 127 17.34 -11.25 4.39
N ARG A 128 17.45 -11.47 3.10
CA ARG A 128 17.93 -10.48 2.14
C ARG A 128 16.76 -9.63 1.60
N LEU A 129 17.07 -8.45 1.09
CA LEU A 129 16.14 -7.60 0.37
C LEU A 129 16.41 -7.64 -1.14
N PRO A 130 15.38 -7.59 -1.98
CA PRO A 130 13.95 -7.62 -1.63
C PRO A 130 13.54 -8.93 -0.94
N TYR A 131 12.57 -8.85 -0.02
CA TYR A 131 12.07 -10.03 0.70
C TYR A 131 10.89 -10.65 -0.06
N SER A 132 10.79 -11.97 -0.01
CA SER A 132 9.66 -12.72 -0.53
C SER A 132 9.35 -13.91 0.38
N ASP A 133 8.10 -14.05 0.80
CA ASP A 133 7.63 -15.24 1.51
C ASP A 133 7.90 -16.52 0.71
N LEU A 134 7.79 -16.45 -0.63
CA LEU A 134 8.00 -17.58 -1.53
C LEU A 134 9.45 -18.12 -1.50
N GLU A 135 10.42 -17.25 -1.23
CA GLU A 135 11.84 -17.58 -1.21
C GLU A 135 12.38 -17.76 0.20
N SER A 136 11.74 -17.15 1.19
CA SER A 136 12.26 -17.03 2.55
C SER A 136 11.62 -18.00 3.55
N LEU A 137 10.40 -18.45 3.28
CA LEU A 137 9.70 -19.41 4.14
C LEU A 137 9.99 -20.85 3.72
N SER A 138 9.94 -21.78 4.69
CA SER A 138 9.97 -23.21 4.39
C SER A 138 8.70 -23.65 3.68
N ALA A 139 8.73 -24.81 3.03
CA ALA A 139 7.56 -25.38 2.36
C ALA A 139 6.39 -25.59 3.35
N GLU A 140 6.69 -26.02 4.57
CA GLU A 140 5.71 -26.24 5.63
C GLU A 140 5.08 -24.91 6.10
N ALA A 141 5.89 -23.85 6.26
CA ALA A 141 5.41 -22.53 6.66
C ALA A 141 4.54 -21.90 5.56
N LEU A 142 4.92 -22.06 4.29
CA LEU A 142 4.09 -21.62 3.16
C LEU A 142 2.77 -22.39 3.09
N ALA A 143 2.80 -23.72 3.29
CA ALA A 143 1.58 -24.54 3.31
C ALA A 143 0.64 -24.12 4.44
N ALA A 144 1.16 -23.93 5.66
CA ALA A 144 0.37 -23.47 6.81
C ALA A 144 -0.24 -22.08 6.58
N LYS A 145 0.49 -21.17 5.95
CA LYS A 145 0.00 -19.82 5.60
C LYS A 145 -1.15 -19.88 4.58
N ARG A 146 -1.03 -20.75 3.57
CA ARG A 146 -2.08 -20.99 2.56
C ARG A 146 -3.33 -21.63 3.17
N GLU A 147 -3.16 -22.61 4.05
CA GLU A 147 -4.27 -23.28 4.75
C GLU A 147 -5.09 -22.29 5.60
N LYS A 148 -4.41 -21.34 6.25
CA LYS A 148 -5.06 -20.27 7.01
C LYS A 148 -5.64 -19.15 6.14
N GLY A 149 -5.46 -19.17 4.83
CA GLY A 149 -5.89 -18.10 3.93
C GLY A 149 -5.14 -16.78 4.15
N GLU A 150 -3.94 -16.82 4.73
CA GLU A 150 -3.11 -15.64 4.94
C GLU A 150 -2.44 -15.21 3.64
N ALA A 151 -2.43 -13.89 3.39
CA ALA A 151 -1.77 -13.34 2.21
C ALA A 151 -0.24 -13.53 2.27
N LEU A 152 0.37 -13.75 1.11
CA LEU A 152 1.83 -13.72 0.98
C LEU A 152 2.33 -12.29 1.15
N VAL A 153 3.53 -12.15 1.67
CA VAL A 153 4.16 -10.87 1.98
C VAL A 153 5.46 -10.71 1.21
N PHE A 154 5.65 -9.50 0.68
CA PHE A 154 6.82 -9.10 -0.12
C PHE A 154 7.39 -7.78 0.43
N GLY A 155 8.69 -7.75 0.66
CA GLY A 155 9.41 -6.57 1.14
C GLY A 155 10.20 -5.95 0.01
N HIS A 156 9.64 -4.92 -0.62
CA HIS A 156 10.27 -4.22 -1.74
C HIS A 156 11.42 -3.32 -1.28
N SER A 157 12.45 -3.17 -2.11
CA SER A 157 13.55 -2.24 -1.85
C SER A 157 13.10 -0.77 -1.93
N LEU A 158 13.84 0.15 -1.32
CA LEU A 158 13.60 1.59 -1.49
C LEU A 158 13.68 2.04 -2.96
N THR A 159 14.54 1.40 -3.75
CA THR A 159 14.60 1.64 -5.20
C THR A 159 13.28 1.29 -5.88
N GLN A 160 12.67 0.15 -5.56
CA GLN A 160 11.37 -0.24 -6.11
C GLN A 160 10.25 0.67 -5.60
N GLN A 161 10.29 1.07 -4.33
CA GLN A 161 9.26 1.90 -3.71
C GLN A 161 9.33 3.37 -4.17
N ILE A 162 10.51 3.98 -4.13
CA ILE A 162 10.69 5.42 -4.39
C ILE A 162 11.06 5.67 -5.85
N ALA A 163 12.16 5.06 -6.35
CA ALA A 163 12.56 5.27 -7.73
C ALA A 163 11.55 4.68 -8.72
N GLY A 164 10.78 3.65 -8.33
CA GLY A 164 9.66 3.13 -9.11
C GLY A 164 8.59 4.18 -9.39
N GLN A 165 8.24 5.03 -8.40
CA GLN A 165 7.31 6.15 -8.60
C GLN A 165 7.89 7.20 -9.58
N LEU A 166 9.18 7.53 -9.44
CA LEU A 166 9.86 8.46 -10.34
C LEU A 166 9.92 7.93 -11.77
N THR A 167 10.24 6.64 -11.94
CA THR A 167 10.28 5.96 -13.25
C THR A 167 8.89 5.90 -13.90
N ALA A 168 7.82 5.83 -13.11
CA ALA A 168 6.45 5.91 -13.59
C ALA A 168 6.04 7.33 -14.05
N GLY A 169 6.95 8.32 -13.96
CA GLY A 169 6.71 9.70 -14.37
C GLY A 169 6.10 10.60 -13.30
N LEU A 170 6.11 10.16 -12.05
CA LEU A 170 5.68 10.99 -10.92
C LEU A 170 6.85 11.81 -10.38
N LEU A 171 6.56 12.97 -9.80
CA LEU A 171 7.53 13.83 -9.12
C LEU A 171 7.29 13.75 -7.61
N LEU A 172 8.28 13.30 -6.85
CA LEU A 172 8.21 13.27 -5.41
C LEU A 172 8.16 14.70 -4.88
N GLN A 173 7.11 15.04 -4.14
CA GLN A 173 6.93 16.36 -3.52
C GLN A 173 7.26 16.34 -2.04
N ASP A 174 7.01 15.20 -1.38
CA ASP A 174 7.24 15.05 0.05
C ASP A 174 7.53 13.59 0.40
N PHE A 175 8.30 13.40 1.46
CA PHE A 175 8.65 12.10 2.02
C PHE A 175 8.84 12.27 3.53
N TYR A 176 8.27 11.34 4.32
CA TYR A 176 8.53 11.29 5.74
C TYR A 176 8.56 9.85 6.26
N GLU A 177 9.18 9.70 7.42
CA GLU A 177 9.22 8.47 8.18
C GLU A 177 8.31 8.59 9.40
N ASP A 178 7.65 7.51 9.77
CA ASP A 178 6.77 7.48 10.93
C ASP A 178 7.00 6.24 11.79
N TRP A 179 6.80 6.40 13.07
CA TRP A 179 6.96 5.34 14.05
C TRP A 179 5.71 4.48 14.13
N GLN A 180 5.91 3.17 14.38
CA GLN A 180 4.82 2.29 14.74
C GLN A 180 4.27 2.72 16.12
N PRO A 181 3.01 3.18 16.21
CA PRO A 181 2.46 3.67 17.48
C PRO A 181 2.42 2.58 18.57
N HIS A 182 2.30 1.31 18.14
CA HIS A 182 2.37 0.14 19.00
C HIS A 182 3.38 -0.85 18.39
N PRO A 183 4.65 -0.88 18.88
CA PRO A 183 5.69 -1.75 18.37
C PRO A 183 5.22 -3.20 18.27
N ARG A 184 5.27 -3.78 17.10
CA ARG A 184 4.90 -5.18 16.82
C ARG A 184 6.12 -6.08 16.74
N PHE A 185 7.24 -5.52 16.30
CA PHE A 185 8.52 -6.19 16.14
C PHE A 185 9.58 -5.46 16.95
N VAL A 186 10.69 -6.13 17.23
CA VAL A 186 11.77 -5.54 18.03
C VAL A 186 12.32 -4.29 17.35
N ILE A 187 12.50 -4.32 16.02
CA ILE A 187 13.03 -3.20 15.23
C ILE A 187 12.17 -1.93 15.33
N ASP A 188 10.86 -2.05 15.53
CA ASP A 188 9.95 -0.90 15.67
C ASP A 188 10.28 0.00 16.86
N ARG A 189 11.10 -0.48 17.80
CA ARG A 189 11.55 0.27 18.98
C ARG A 189 12.77 1.13 18.68
N PHE A 190 13.45 0.92 17.56
CA PHE A 190 14.75 1.50 17.26
C PHE A 190 14.74 2.44 16.06
N MET A 191 13.76 2.29 15.16
CA MET A 191 13.66 3.13 13.97
C MET A 191 12.22 3.26 13.47
N PRO A 192 11.92 4.34 12.72
CA PRO A 192 10.65 4.44 11.99
C PRO A 192 10.53 3.30 10.99
N THR A 193 9.44 2.55 11.06
CA THR A 193 9.19 1.43 10.17
C THR A 193 8.09 1.70 9.14
N PHE A 194 7.43 2.85 9.22
CA PHE A 194 6.57 3.37 8.16
C PHE A 194 7.27 4.45 7.35
N LEU A 195 7.12 4.38 6.04
CA LEU A 195 7.55 5.40 5.10
C LEU A 195 6.34 5.90 4.33
N ALA A 196 6.27 7.19 4.06
CA ALA A 196 5.20 7.77 3.25
C ALA A 196 5.76 8.73 2.20
N THR A 197 5.13 8.72 1.04
CA THR A 197 5.45 9.60 -0.08
C THR A 197 4.23 10.37 -0.53
N CYS A 198 4.42 11.62 -0.92
CA CYS A 198 3.49 12.39 -1.72
C CYS A 198 4.14 12.64 -3.08
N ALA A 199 3.57 12.08 -4.14
CA ALA A 199 4.08 12.25 -5.49
C ALA A 199 3.03 12.89 -6.41
N LEU A 200 3.47 13.79 -7.28
CA LEU A 200 2.65 14.56 -8.20
C LEU A 200 2.79 14.01 -9.62
N LYS A 201 1.67 13.83 -10.34
CA LYS A 201 1.71 13.67 -11.79
C LYS A 201 1.92 15.05 -12.44
N PRO A 202 3.02 15.28 -13.16
CA PRO A 202 3.27 16.58 -13.80
C PRO A 202 2.12 17.01 -14.69
N ARG A 203 1.88 18.31 -14.79
CA ARG A 203 1.09 18.86 -15.87
C ARG A 203 1.95 18.83 -17.13
N SER A 204 1.39 18.38 -18.25
CA SER A 204 2.05 18.57 -19.53
C SER A 204 2.40 20.05 -19.66
N ALA A 205 3.66 20.37 -19.99
CA ALA A 205 3.97 21.73 -20.38
C ALA A 205 2.99 22.10 -21.50
N ALA A 206 2.22 23.18 -21.30
CA ALA A 206 1.43 23.72 -22.39
C ALA A 206 2.42 24.11 -23.49
N GLY A 207 2.37 23.37 -24.61
CA GLY A 207 3.13 23.72 -25.82
C GLY A 207 2.63 25.04 -26.40
#